data_b9f4b1614af7e3db6a8b9ce9aa15e034
#
_entry.id   b9f4b1614af7e3db6a8b9ce9aa15e034
#
_cell.length_a   1.000
_cell.length_b   1.000
_cell.length_c   1.000
_cell.angle_alpha   90.00
_cell.angle_beta   90.00
_cell.angle_gamma   90.00
#
_symmetry.space_group_name_H-M   'P 1'
#
loop_
_entity.id
_entity.type
_entity.pdbx_description
1 polymer ?
#
loop_
_entity_poly.entity_id
_entity_poly.type
_entity_poly.pdbx_seq_one_letter_code
_entity_poly.pdbx_strand_id
1 'polypeptide(L)'
;HLRPVVGTPCHFALFELQPSFSLDLDQLATRYRELARGVHPDRYADASEREQRMALEQSASLNEAYQTLKSPSRRARYLLELKGNDVPLEATVHDPEFLMQQMQWREELEDLHDTADMAGIAAFKRRLKDAQQALNDSFAACWDDVAQREQAERLMRRMQFLDKLTY
;
A
#
# COMPACT_ATOMS: atom_id res chain seq x y z
N HIS A 1 18.45 0.69 8.27
CA HIS A 1 18.84 1.88 7.53
C HIS A 1 17.96 2.10 6.33
N LEU A 2 17.26 3.20 6.32
CA LEU A 2 16.40 3.58 5.21
C LEU A 2 17.21 4.36 4.18
N ARG A 3 16.94 4.07 2.93
CA ARG A 3 17.65 4.69 1.82
C ARG A 3 16.81 5.84 1.28
N PRO A 4 17.28 7.09 1.35
CA PRO A 4 16.53 8.19 0.80
C PRO A 4 16.49 8.11 -0.73
N VAL A 5 15.39 8.52 -1.31
CA VAL A 5 15.27 8.67 -2.74
C VAL A 5 15.94 10.00 -3.11
N VAL A 6 16.94 9.96 -4.00
CA VAL A 6 17.71 11.14 -4.37
C VAL A 6 16.79 12.17 -5.03
N GLY A 7 16.81 13.39 -4.50
CA GLY A 7 16.07 14.51 -5.07
C GLY A 7 14.59 14.58 -4.72
N THR A 8 14.05 13.57 -3.98
CA THR A 8 12.65 13.53 -3.57
C THR A 8 12.55 13.11 -2.11
N PRO A 9 11.81 13.85 -1.28
CA PRO A 9 11.61 13.39 0.10
C PRO A 9 10.82 12.09 0.12
N CYS A 10 11.13 11.26 1.11
CA CYS A 10 10.40 10.02 1.34
C CYS A 10 8.92 10.35 1.62
N HIS A 11 8.01 9.47 1.22
CA HIS A 11 6.57 9.69 1.41
C HIS A 11 6.21 9.94 2.86
N PHE A 12 6.84 9.22 3.80
CA PHE A 12 6.61 9.43 5.23
C PHE A 12 7.02 10.83 5.67
N ALA A 13 8.16 11.31 5.17
CA ALA A 13 8.69 12.63 5.52
C ALA A 13 7.76 13.76 5.08
N LEU A 14 7.07 13.60 3.95
CA LEU A 14 6.11 14.59 3.49
C LEU A 14 4.99 14.85 4.50
N PHE A 15 4.64 13.83 5.29
CA PHE A 15 3.59 13.92 6.31
C PHE A 15 4.16 14.02 7.72
N GLU A 16 5.47 14.26 7.85
CA GLU A 16 6.16 14.36 9.14
C GLU A 16 6.01 13.09 9.98
N LEU A 17 6.03 11.93 9.31
CA LEU A 17 5.90 10.63 9.94
C LEU A 17 7.21 9.86 9.86
N GLN A 18 7.46 9.02 10.87
CA GLN A 18 8.56 8.07 10.83
C GLN A 18 8.17 6.89 9.95
N PRO A 19 9.11 6.34 9.15
CA PRO A 19 8.81 5.14 8.36
C PRO A 19 8.37 3.99 9.27
N SER A 20 7.15 3.53 9.05
CA SER A 20 6.55 2.45 9.83
C SER A 20 5.43 1.81 9.02
N PHE A 21 5.22 0.51 9.23
CA PHE A 21 4.08 -0.15 8.64
C PHE A 21 2.79 0.18 9.42
N SER A 22 2.89 0.28 10.73
CA SER A 22 1.73 0.61 11.58
C SER A 22 1.52 2.11 11.61
N LEU A 23 0.54 2.59 10.86
CA LEU A 23 0.20 4.01 10.75
C LEU A 23 -1.20 4.28 11.28
N ASP A 24 -1.36 5.46 11.87
CA ASP A 24 -2.67 6.03 12.16
C ASP A 24 -3.20 6.65 10.86
N LEU A 25 -4.11 5.95 10.20
CA LEU A 25 -4.65 6.40 8.90
C LEU A 25 -5.49 7.67 9.02
N ASP A 26 -6.11 7.91 10.17
CA ASP A 26 -6.85 9.16 10.40
C ASP A 26 -5.91 10.34 10.47
N GLN A 27 -4.78 10.18 11.15
CA GLN A 27 -3.73 11.20 11.22
C GLN A 27 -3.16 11.48 9.83
N LEU A 28 -2.90 10.43 9.06
CA LEU A 28 -2.40 10.54 7.70
C LEU A 28 -3.38 11.34 6.82
N ALA A 29 -4.66 10.99 6.89
CA ALA A 29 -5.70 11.66 6.11
C ALA A 29 -5.82 13.13 6.49
N THR A 30 -5.76 13.44 7.78
CA THR A 30 -5.84 14.82 8.28
C THR A 30 -4.67 15.65 7.76
N ARG A 31 -3.46 15.13 7.86
CA ARG A 31 -2.26 15.81 7.36
C ARG A 31 -2.29 16.00 5.86
N TYR A 32 -2.75 14.98 5.14
CA TYR A 32 -2.89 15.07 3.69
C TYR A 32 -3.83 16.23 3.31
N ARG A 33 -4.99 16.31 3.94
CA ARG A 33 -5.96 17.37 3.65
C ARG A 33 -5.40 18.76 3.92
N GLU A 34 -4.67 18.93 5.03
CA GLU A 34 -4.04 20.21 5.38
C GLU A 34 -3.00 20.63 4.35
N LEU A 35 -2.11 19.69 3.97
CA LEU A 35 -1.06 19.97 3.01
C LEU A 35 -1.63 20.21 1.62
N ALA A 36 -2.63 19.43 1.21
CA ALA A 36 -3.26 19.57 -0.09
C ALA A 36 -3.92 20.93 -0.26
N ARG A 37 -4.53 21.47 0.80
CA ARG A 37 -5.10 22.82 0.76
C ARG A 37 -4.06 23.88 0.48
N GLY A 38 -2.87 23.73 1.05
CA GLY A 38 -1.77 24.69 0.89
C GLY A 38 -1.20 24.75 -0.52
N VAL A 39 -1.31 23.65 -1.28
CA VAL A 39 -0.74 23.56 -2.65
C VAL A 39 -1.81 23.39 -3.72
N HIS A 40 -3.07 23.61 -3.36
CA HIS A 40 -4.15 23.45 -4.33
C HIS A 40 -4.01 24.43 -5.49
N PRO A 41 -4.15 23.98 -6.76
CA PRO A 41 -3.95 24.87 -7.93
C PRO A 41 -4.78 26.14 -7.90
N ASP A 42 -5.99 26.09 -7.35
CA ASP A 42 -6.86 27.27 -7.27
C ASP A 42 -6.26 28.42 -6.48
N ARG A 43 -5.36 28.11 -5.54
CA ARG A 43 -4.68 29.16 -4.75
C ARG A 43 -3.62 29.90 -5.55
N TYR A 44 -3.23 29.35 -6.70
CA TYR A 44 -2.19 29.90 -7.57
C TYR A 44 -2.73 30.40 -8.90
N ALA A 45 -4.05 30.61 -8.97
CA ALA A 45 -4.70 31.04 -10.20
C ALA A 45 -4.11 32.36 -10.79
N ASP A 46 -3.70 33.27 -9.90
CA ASP A 46 -3.11 34.54 -10.26
C ASP A 46 -1.58 34.54 -10.19
N ALA A 47 -0.97 33.41 -9.95
CA ALA A 47 0.48 33.28 -9.83
C ALA A 47 1.13 33.10 -11.21
N SER A 48 2.47 33.14 -11.26
CA SER A 48 3.21 32.87 -12.47
C SER A 48 3.01 31.46 -12.96
N GLU A 49 3.28 31.21 -14.25
CA GLU A 49 3.21 29.84 -14.81
C GLU A 49 4.12 28.87 -14.06
N ARG A 50 5.30 29.33 -13.66
CA ARG A 50 6.25 28.52 -12.89
C ARG A 50 5.67 28.10 -11.54
N GLU A 51 5.05 29.05 -10.82
CA GLU A 51 4.44 28.76 -9.52
C GLU A 51 3.24 27.84 -9.65
N GLN A 52 2.43 28.03 -10.70
CA GLN A 52 1.30 27.14 -10.99
C GLN A 52 1.77 25.71 -11.25
N ARG A 53 2.85 25.57 -12.03
CA ARG A 53 3.43 24.26 -12.33
C ARG A 53 3.97 23.58 -11.08
N MET A 54 4.66 24.33 -10.22
CA MET A 54 5.19 23.83 -8.96
C MET A 54 4.06 23.36 -8.05
N ALA A 55 2.96 24.11 -8.00
CA ALA A 55 1.79 23.71 -7.21
C ALA A 55 1.18 22.41 -7.71
N LEU A 56 1.08 22.24 -9.02
CA LEU A 56 0.59 21.00 -9.63
C LEU A 56 1.50 19.80 -9.30
N GLU A 57 2.81 20.00 -9.41
CA GLU A 57 3.78 18.95 -9.10
C GLU A 57 3.73 18.55 -7.63
N GLN A 58 3.65 19.51 -6.72
CA GLN A 58 3.53 19.25 -5.30
C GLN A 58 2.23 18.54 -4.96
N SER A 59 1.13 18.97 -5.57
CA SER A 59 -0.17 18.34 -5.39
C SER A 59 -0.14 16.87 -5.84
N ALA A 60 0.48 16.60 -6.99
CA ALA A 60 0.62 15.26 -7.52
C ALA A 60 1.50 14.39 -6.61
N SER A 61 2.61 14.94 -6.10
CA SER A 61 3.50 14.23 -5.18
C SER A 61 2.80 13.88 -3.87
N LEU A 62 2.03 14.81 -3.31
CA LEU A 62 1.26 14.57 -2.09
C LEU A 62 0.22 13.48 -2.30
N ASN A 63 -0.48 13.53 -3.43
CA ASN A 63 -1.48 12.52 -3.75
C ASN A 63 -0.85 11.13 -3.89
N GLU A 64 0.26 11.02 -4.61
CA GLU A 64 0.96 9.76 -4.78
C GLU A 64 1.44 9.21 -3.44
N ALA A 65 2.03 10.04 -2.60
CA ALA A 65 2.49 9.64 -1.28
C ALA A 65 1.32 9.17 -0.41
N TYR A 66 0.21 9.89 -0.43
CA TYR A 66 -0.97 9.52 0.34
C TYR A 66 -1.56 8.19 -0.13
N GLN A 67 -1.72 7.99 -1.43
CA GLN A 67 -2.26 6.74 -1.97
C GLN A 67 -1.35 5.55 -1.66
N THR A 68 -0.04 5.76 -1.68
CA THR A 68 0.92 4.70 -1.34
C THR A 68 0.83 4.33 0.14
N LEU A 69 0.85 5.31 1.03
CA LEU A 69 0.85 5.04 2.47
C LEU A 69 -0.51 4.56 2.99
N LYS A 70 -1.60 4.96 2.35
CA LYS A 70 -2.95 4.60 2.72
C LYS A 70 -3.22 3.10 2.52
N SER A 71 -2.63 2.49 1.50
CA SER A 71 -2.82 1.07 1.18
C SER A 71 -1.79 0.20 1.91
N PRO A 72 -2.22 -0.79 2.72
CA PRO A 72 -1.27 -1.66 3.41
C PRO A 72 -0.28 -2.35 2.48
N SER A 73 -0.74 -2.92 1.37
CA SER A 73 0.15 -3.62 0.44
C SER A 73 1.13 -2.68 -0.26
N ARG A 74 0.68 -1.50 -0.67
CA ARG A 74 1.54 -0.49 -1.29
C ARG A 74 2.53 0.09 -0.28
N ARG A 75 2.08 0.30 0.96
CA ARG A 75 2.94 0.76 2.04
C ARG A 75 4.03 -0.27 2.35
N ALA A 76 3.65 -1.56 2.42
CA ALA A 76 4.59 -2.64 2.64
C ALA A 76 5.67 -2.67 1.56
N ARG A 77 5.27 -2.58 0.29
CA ARG A 77 6.20 -2.54 -0.83
C ARG A 77 7.13 -1.33 -0.74
N TYR A 78 6.58 -0.17 -0.44
CA TYR A 78 7.36 1.06 -0.32
C TYR A 78 8.40 0.96 0.79
N LEU A 79 8.03 0.40 1.95
CA LEU A 79 8.96 0.19 3.04
C LEU A 79 10.12 -0.73 2.64
N LEU A 80 9.84 -1.78 1.90
CA LEU A 80 10.88 -2.68 1.40
C LEU A 80 11.81 -1.97 0.41
N GLU A 81 11.26 -1.12 -0.46
CA GLU A 81 12.03 -0.30 -1.38
C GLU A 81 12.96 0.66 -0.63
N LEU A 82 12.47 1.30 0.43
CA LEU A 82 13.28 2.18 1.28
C LEU A 82 14.44 1.45 1.93
N LYS A 83 14.29 0.17 2.21
CA LYS A 83 15.35 -0.67 2.75
C LYS A 83 16.38 -1.07 1.69
N GLY A 84 16.20 -0.64 0.45
CA GLY A 84 17.09 -0.98 -0.64
C GLY A 84 16.76 -2.30 -1.31
N ASN A 85 15.61 -2.90 -0.98
CA ASN A 85 15.12 -4.09 -1.68
C ASN A 85 14.51 -3.68 -3.00
N ASP A 86 15.18 -4.04 -4.08
CA ASP A 86 14.60 -3.87 -5.39
C ASP A 86 13.53 -4.96 -5.54
N VAL A 87 12.26 -4.54 -5.58
CA VAL A 87 11.13 -5.45 -5.63
C VAL A 87 10.43 -5.29 -6.98
N PRO A 88 10.85 -6.03 -8.01
CA PRO A 88 10.23 -5.94 -9.33
C PRO A 88 8.75 -6.34 -9.24
N LEU A 89 7.90 -5.64 -10.00
CA LEU A 89 6.46 -5.94 -10.04
C LEU A 89 6.18 -7.38 -10.46
N GLU A 90 7.01 -7.90 -11.34
CA GLU A 90 6.82 -9.21 -11.96
C GLU A 90 7.72 -10.30 -11.35
N ALA A 91 8.43 -10.00 -10.27
CA ALA A 91 9.28 -11.01 -9.66
C ALA A 91 8.45 -12.20 -9.16
N THR A 92 8.87 -13.39 -9.53
CA THR A 92 8.23 -14.62 -9.08
C THR A 92 8.87 -15.03 -7.75
N VAL A 93 8.08 -15.00 -6.69
CA VAL A 93 8.49 -15.52 -5.40
C VAL A 93 8.01 -16.96 -5.31
N HIS A 94 8.91 -17.86 -4.92
CA HIS A 94 8.56 -19.26 -4.76
C HIS A 94 7.71 -19.43 -3.50
N ASP A 95 6.41 -19.63 -3.68
CA ASP A 95 5.44 -19.73 -2.60
C ASP A 95 4.34 -20.74 -2.98
N PRO A 96 4.68 -22.03 -3.05
CA PRO A 96 3.74 -23.05 -3.53
C PRO A 96 2.49 -23.19 -2.67
N GLU A 97 2.63 -23.03 -1.36
CA GLU A 97 1.49 -23.07 -0.43
C GLU A 97 0.46 -21.99 -0.79
N PHE A 98 0.95 -20.78 -1.00
CA PHE A 98 0.07 -19.67 -1.33
C PHE A 98 -0.53 -19.80 -2.72
N LEU A 99 0.21 -20.37 -3.67
CA LEU A 99 -0.31 -20.60 -5.00
C LEU A 99 -1.53 -21.52 -4.95
N MET A 100 -1.47 -22.58 -4.16
CA MET A 100 -2.62 -23.48 -3.97
C MET A 100 -3.79 -22.76 -3.32
N GLN A 101 -3.51 -21.94 -2.32
CA GLN A 101 -4.54 -21.15 -1.64
C GLN A 101 -5.19 -20.15 -2.58
N GLN A 102 -4.42 -19.53 -3.47
CA GLN A 102 -4.95 -18.64 -4.51
C GLN A 102 -5.97 -19.35 -5.39
N MET A 103 -5.62 -20.55 -5.81
CA MET A 103 -6.49 -21.37 -6.67
C MET A 103 -7.79 -21.70 -5.94
N GLN A 104 -7.70 -22.12 -4.68
CA GLN A 104 -8.87 -22.45 -3.87
C GLN A 104 -9.78 -21.24 -3.65
N TRP A 105 -9.21 -20.08 -3.38
CA TRP A 105 -9.98 -18.87 -3.15
C TRP A 105 -10.68 -18.39 -4.40
N ARG A 106 -10.03 -18.48 -5.54
CA ARG A 106 -10.64 -18.11 -6.82
C ARG A 106 -11.79 -19.03 -7.18
N GLU A 107 -11.63 -20.33 -6.98
CA GLU A 107 -12.70 -21.31 -7.23
C GLU A 107 -13.89 -21.06 -6.31
N GLU A 108 -13.64 -20.85 -5.04
CA GLU A 108 -14.70 -20.59 -4.06
C GLU A 108 -15.48 -19.33 -4.41
N LEU A 109 -14.78 -18.24 -4.75
CA LEU A 109 -15.42 -16.98 -5.11
C LEU A 109 -16.25 -17.14 -6.40
N GLU A 110 -15.72 -17.85 -7.37
CA GLU A 110 -16.42 -18.13 -8.62
C GLU A 110 -17.70 -18.92 -8.38
N ASP A 111 -17.64 -19.96 -7.56
CA ASP A 111 -18.80 -20.78 -7.19
C ASP A 111 -19.86 -19.95 -6.47
N LEU A 112 -19.44 -19.08 -5.56
CA LEU A 112 -20.36 -18.22 -4.82
C LEU A 112 -21.07 -17.21 -5.73
N HIS A 113 -20.38 -16.70 -6.75
CA HIS A 113 -20.99 -15.82 -7.73
C HIS A 113 -21.94 -16.59 -8.66
N ASP A 114 -21.54 -17.78 -9.09
CA ASP A 114 -22.37 -18.60 -9.99
C ASP A 114 -23.70 -19.01 -9.33
N THR A 115 -23.67 -19.29 -8.03
CA THR A 115 -24.86 -19.68 -7.29
C THR A 115 -25.61 -18.49 -6.68
N ALA A 116 -25.06 -17.28 -6.81
CA ALA A 116 -25.61 -16.07 -6.21
C ALA A 116 -25.85 -16.21 -4.69
N ASP A 117 -24.93 -16.90 -4.01
CA ASP A 117 -25.01 -17.12 -2.57
C ASP A 117 -24.54 -15.89 -1.81
N MET A 118 -25.47 -15.00 -1.49
CA MET A 118 -25.15 -13.72 -0.84
C MET A 118 -24.58 -13.91 0.57
N ALA A 119 -25.08 -14.88 1.32
CA ALA A 119 -24.57 -15.16 2.66
C ALA A 119 -23.16 -15.72 2.60
N GLY A 120 -22.89 -16.59 1.62
CA GLY A 120 -21.56 -17.14 1.37
C GLY A 120 -20.56 -16.08 0.94
N ILE A 121 -20.99 -15.14 0.10
CA ILE A 121 -20.17 -14.01 -0.32
C ILE A 121 -19.78 -13.14 0.88
N ALA A 122 -20.76 -12.85 1.75
CA ALA A 122 -20.49 -12.06 2.96
C ALA A 122 -19.51 -12.78 3.89
N ALA A 123 -19.64 -14.09 4.05
CA ALA A 123 -18.70 -14.89 4.85
C ALA A 123 -17.31 -14.91 4.22
N PHE A 124 -17.23 -15.00 2.91
CA PHE A 124 -15.96 -14.96 2.16
C PHE A 124 -15.26 -13.62 2.38
N LYS A 125 -16.00 -12.51 2.30
CA LYS A 125 -15.46 -11.17 2.54
C LYS A 125 -14.86 -11.03 3.94
N ARG A 126 -15.53 -11.59 4.95
CA ARG A 126 -15.03 -11.56 6.33
C ARG A 126 -13.73 -12.36 6.45
N ARG A 127 -13.67 -13.56 5.84
CA ARG A 127 -12.44 -14.36 5.85
C ARG A 127 -11.31 -13.67 5.12
N LEU A 128 -11.61 -12.99 4.01
CA LEU A 128 -10.63 -12.21 3.26
C LEU A 128 -10.06 -11.08 4.13
N LYS A 129 -10.94 -10.37 4.82
CA LYS A 129 -10.53 -9.29 5.72
C LYS A 129 -9.65 -9.80 6.86
N ASP A 130 -10.02 -10.93 7.45
CA ASP A 130 -9.23 -11.55 8.53
C ASP A 130 -7.86 -12.00 8.02
N ALA A 131 -7.80 -12.56 6.82
CA ALA A 131 -6.54 -12.96 6.21
C ALA A 131 -5.65 -11.76 5.92
N GLN A 132 -6.24 -10.66 5.44
CA GLN A 132 -5.50 -9.41 5.21
C GLN A 132 -4.92 -8.88 6.52
N GLN A 133 -5.71 -8.90 7.58
CA GLN A 133 -5.25 -8.44 8.89
C GLN A 133 -4.11 -9.31 9.42
N ALA A 134 -4.21 -10.63 9.27
CA ALA A 134 -3.15 -11.54 9.67
C ALA A 134 -1.85 -11.27 8.93
N LEU A 135 -1.93 -10.99 7.62
CA LEU A 135 -0.76 -10.65 6.82
C LEU A 135 -0.15 -9.32 7.27
N ASN A 136 -1.01 -8.33 7.57
CA ASN A 136 -0.56 -7.03 8.07
C ASN A 136 0.22 -7.20 9.38
N ASP A 137 -0.31 -8.00 10.30
CA ASP A 137 0.33 -8.24 11.60
C ASP A 137 1.67 -8.94 11.43
N SER A 138 1.73 -9.95 10.56
CA SER A 138 2.95 -10.68 10.29
C SER A 138 4.00 -9.79 9.63
N PHE A 139 3.59 -8.95 8.69
CA PHE A 139 4.50 -8.02 8.03
C PHE A 139 5.06 -7.00 9.02
N ALA A 140 4.21 -6.44 9.87
CA ALA A 140 4.63 -5.47 10.89
C ALA A 140 5.70 -6.05 11.81
N ALA A 141 5.65 -7.36 12.06
CA ALA A 141 6.59 -8.03 12.96
C ALA A 141 7.95 -8.31 12.33
N CYS A 142 8.07 -8.30 10.98
CA CYS A 142 9.30 -8.77 10.34
C CYS A 142 9.93 -7.82 9.31
N TRP A 143 9.23 -6.80 8.84
CA TRP A 143 9.71 -5.99 7.71
C TRP A 143 11.04 -5.27 7.97
N ASP A 144 11.31 -4.92 9.22
CA ASP A 144 12.51 -4.16 9.59
C ASP A 144 13.70 -5.05 9.95
N ASP A 145 13.51 -6.36 9.95
CA ASP A 145 14.55 -7.33 10.27
C ASP A 145 15.21 -7.84 8.99
N VAL A 146 16.50 -7.50 8.82
CA VAL A 146 17.27 -7.90 7.64
C VAL A 146 17.28 -9.42 7.45
N ALA A 147 17.28 -10.18 8.54
CA ALA A 147 17.27 -11.65 8.47
C ALA A 147 15.96 -12.21 7.92
N GLN A 148 14.89 -11.43 7.97
CA GLN A 148 13.56 -11.84 7.51
C GLN A 148 13.11 -11.14 6.22
N ARG A 149 14.06 -10.63 5.46
CA ARG A 149 13.78 -9.92 4.20
C ARG A 149 12.94 -10.72 3.23
N GLU A 150 13.29 -11.98 3.02
CA GLU A 150 12.56 -12.86 2.10
C GLU A 150 11.14 -13.11 2.58
N GLN A 151 10.97 -13.30 3.88
CA GLN A 151 9.65 -13.49 4.47
C GLN A 151 8.80 -12.23 4.32
N ALA A 152 9.37 -11.05 4.56
CA ALA A 152 8.65 -9.79 4.40
C ALA A 152 8.19 -9.61 2.95
N GLU A 153 9.05 -9.91 1.98
CA GLU A 153 8.71 -9.82 0.56
C GLU A 153 7.59 -10.80 0.21
N ARG A 154 7.64 -12.03 0.73
CA ARG A 154 6.60 -13.03 0.51
C ARG A 154 5.25 -12.55 1.06
N LEU A 155 5.25 -11.98 2.26
CA LEU A 155 4.03 -11.45 2.88
C LEU A 155 3.46 -10.30 2.05
N MET A 156 4.31 -9.41 1.57
CA MET A 156 3.87 -8.30 0.71
C MET A 156 3.21 -8.82 -0.57
N ARG A 157 3.79 -9.86 -1.20
CA ARG A 157 3.20 -10.47 -2.39
C ARG A 157 1.83 -11.08 -2.11
N ARG A 158 1.67 -11.72 -0.95
CA ARG A 158 0.38 -12.27 -0.53
C ARG A 158 -0.64 -11.15 -0.32
N MET A 159 -0.23 -10.05 0.29
CA MET A 159 -1.11 -8.87 0.45
C MET A 159 -1.59 -8.36 -0.90
N GLN A 160 -0.69 -8.22 -1.87
CA GLN A 160 -1.03 -7.75 -3.21
C GLN A 160 -2.05 -8.66 -3.88
N PHE A 161 -1.91 -9.97 -3.71
CA PHE A 161 -2.88 -10.90 -4.27
C PHE A 161 -4.27 -10.71 -3.65
N LEU A 162 -4.34 -10.60 -2.32
CA LEU A 162 -5.63 -10.45 -1.64
C LEU A 162 -6.35 -9.17 -2.06
N ASP A 163 -5.61 -8.10 -2.34
CA ASP A 163 -6.20 -6.85 -2.85
C ASP A 163 -6.87 -7.06 -4.21
N LYS A 164 -6.39 -8.01 -5.01
CA LYS A 164 -6.96 -8.31 -6.33
C LYS A 164 -8.19 -9.20 -6.26
N LEU A 165 -8.44 -9.83 -5.13
CA LEU A 165 -9.64 -10.62 -4.91
C LEU A 165 -10.81 -9.71 -4.55
N THR A 166 -11.02 -8.68 -5.35
CA THR A 166 -12.18 -7.80 -5.22
C THR A 166 -13.28 -8.28 -6.15
N TYR A 167 -14.47 -8.12 -5.72
CA TYR A 167 -15.68 -8.63 -6.36
C TYR A 167 -16.63 -7.49 -6.70
#